data_420960c74696484e0ad4040d5aaa7ac0
#
_entry.id   420960c74696484e0ad4040d5aaa7ac0
#
_cell.length_a   1.000
_cell.length_b   1.000
_cell.length_c   1.000
_cell.angle_alpha   90.00
_cell.angle_beta   90.00
_cell.angle_gamma   90.00
#
_symmetry.space_group_name_H-M   'P 1'
#
loop_
_entity.id
_entity.type
_entity.pdbx_description
1 polymer ?
#
loop_
_entity_poly.entity_id
_entity_poly.type
_entity_poly.pdbx_seq_one_letter_code
_entity_poly.pdbx_strand_id
1 'polypeptide(L)'
;MNKYYLLLGKVLAEGKTQQNKKGKIKYLLNEQLTLTPADLLDIFESHGIARKKLKEELKLFMQGERNVERYREAGIAWWDYCGQTLVNSYPTYMEKLPPLIKRINKEKRNSKNYVLFLGATDAESNQAPCLSLVQFQIEDGTLVVSAYQRSSDASLGLPSDIYHLYLMARQIDLPLKSITLNLANVHIYENNINPTERLLAGEDNIRFELNV
;
A
#
# COMPACT_ATOMS: atom_id res chain seq x y z
N MET A 1 -7.33 -18.06 9.64
CA MET A 1 -7.24 -17.67 8.20
C MET A 1 -6.84 -16.21 8.16
N ASN A 2 -5.85 -15.85 7.33
CA ASN A 2 -5.35 -14.49 7.18
C ASN A 2 -6.45 -13.57 6.63
N LYS A 3 -6.64 -12.40 7.27
CA LYS A 3 -7.72 -11.46 6.94
C LYS A 3 -7.60 -10.86 5.54
N TYR A 4 -6.39 -10.80 4.99
CA TYR A 4 -6.17 -10.36 3.60
C TYR A 4 -6.83 -11.33 2.61
N TYR A 5 -6.63 -12.64 2.77
CA TYR A 5 -7.27 -13.63 1.88
C TYR A 5 -8.79 -13.69 2.05
N LEU A 6 -9.28 -13.46 3.27
CA LEU A 6 -10.73 -13.28 3.48
C LEU A 6 -11.28 -12.07 2.73
N LEU A 7 -10.54 -10.96 2.69
CA LEU A 7 -10.93 -9.77 1.92
C LEU A 7 -10.95 -10.07 0.42
N LEU A 8 -9.94 -10.76 -0.13
CA LEU A 8 -9.93 -11.17 -1.54
C LEU A 8 -11.16 -12.00 -1.88
N GLY A 9 -11.45 -13.03 -1.08
CA GLY A 9 -12.63 -13.88 -1.26
C GLY A 9 -13.93 -13.07 -1.19
N LYS A 10 -14.01 -12.11 -0.27
CA LYS A 10 -15.19 -11.23 -0.16
C LYS A 10 -15.38 -10.36 -1.41
N VAL A 11 -14.29 -9.77 -1.95
CA VAL A 11 -14.38 -8.97 -3.20
C VAL A 11 -14.83 -9.84 -4.36
N LEU A 12 -14.34 -11.08 -4.48
CA LEU A 12 -14.77 -12.02 -5.53
C LEU A 12 -16.23 -12.43 -5.40
N ALA A 13 -16.71 -12.70 -4.18
CA ALA A 13 -18.05 -13.21 -3.93
C ALA A 13 -19.12 -12.10 -3.96
N GLU A 14 -18.87 -10.98 -3.29
CA GLU A 14 -19.85 -9.92 -2.98
C GLU A 14 -19.63 -8.63 -3.80
N GLY A 15 -18.48 -8.51 -4.47
CA GLY A 15 -18.09 -7.29 -5.19
C GLY A 15 -19.04 -6.95 -6.33
N LYS A 16 -19.45 -5.68 -6.40
CA LYS A 16 -20.20 -5.12 -7.52
C LYS A 16 -19.27 -4.96 -8.73
N THR A 17 -19.82 -5.10 -9.93
CA THR A 17 -19.04 -4.94 -11.17
C THR A 17 -19.21 -3.51 -11.71
N GLN A 18 -18.10 -2.91 -12.14
CA GLN A 18 -18.07 -1.59 -12.76
C GLN A 18 -16.98 -1.52 -13.83
N GLN A 19 -17.24 -0.77 -14.92
CA GLN A 19 -16.24 -0.38 -15.89
C GLN A 19 -15.59 0.93 -15.44
N ASN A 20 -14.25 0.99 -15.44
CA ASN A 20 -13.48 2.20 -15.21
C ASN A 20 -12.53 2.47 -16.41
N LYS A 21 -11.70 3.51 -16.31
CA LYS A 21 -10.77 3.88 -17.40
C LYS A 21 -9.73 2.80 -17.72
N LYS A 22 -9.37 1.96 -16.74
CA LYS A 22 -8.33 0.93 -16.85
C LYS A 22 -8.88 -0.47 -17.10
N GLY A 23 -10.18 -0.65 -17.12
CA GLY A 23 -10.81 -1.96 -17.33
C GLY A 23 -12.01 -2.20 -16.42
N LYS A 24 -12.53 -3.41 -16.50
CA LYS A 24 -13.64 -3.85 -15.66
C LYS A 24 -13.12 -4.35 -14.31
N ILE A 25 -13.81 -3.98 -13.25
CA ILE A 25 -13.46 -4.34 -11.87
C ILE A 25 -14.62 -4.97 -11.13
N LYS A 26 -14.31 -5.84 -10.17
CA LYS A 26 -15.18 -6.16 -9.01
C LYS A 26 -14.72 -5.33 -7.81
N TYR A 27 -15.63 -4.67 -7.10
CA TYR A 27 -15.25 -3.76 -6.01
C TYR A 27 -16.20 -3.82 -4.83
N LEU A 28 -15.66 -3.46 -3.66
CA LEU A 28 -16.39 -3.14 -2.43
C LEU A 28 -16.00 -1.74 -1.95
N LEU A 29 -16.87 -1.11 -1.19
CA LEU A 29 -16.64 0.21 -0.61
C LEU A 29 -16.55 0.12 0.92
N ASN A 30 -15.67 0.98 1.48
CA ASN A 30 -15.56 1.19 2.93
C ASN A 30 -15.21 -0.10 3.72
N GLU A 31 -14.29 -0.90 3.20
CA GLU A 31 -13.76 -2.07 3.89
C GLU A 31 -12.65 -1.68 4.86
N GLN A 32 -12.51 -2.44 5.93
CA GLN A 32 -11.41 -2.31 6.88
C GLN A 32 -10.64 -3.62 6.98
N LEU A 33 -9.31 -3.51 6.91
CA LEU A 33 -8.39 -4.65 7.01
C LEU A 33 -7.39 -4.39 8.15
N THR A 34 -7.44 -5.19 9.21
CA THR A 34 -6.47 -5.12 10.31
C THR A 34 -5.60 -6.36 10.30
N LEU A 35 -4.28 -6.16 10.16
CA LEU A 35 -3.27 -7.20 10.02
C LEU A 35 -2.34 -7.21 11.23
N THR A 36 -2.06 -8.40 11.75
CA THR A 36 -1.03 -8.67 12.75
C THR A 36 0.33 -8.92 12.09
N PRO A 37 1.46 -8.89 12.82
CA PRO A 37 2.75 -9.29 12.26
C PRO A 37 2.76 -10.67 11.60
N ALA A 38 2.01 -11.64 12.14
CA ALA A 38 1.89 -12.97 11.54
C ALA A 38 1.16 -12.94 10.19
N ASP A 39 0.06 -12.17 10.08
CA ASP A 39 -0.65 -11.98 8.81
C ASP A 39 0.26 -11.33 7.75
N LEU A 40 1.09 -10.36 8.16
CA LEU A 40 2.03 -9.67 7.25
C LEU A 40 3.07 -10.64 6.68
N LEU A 41 3.67 -11.47 7.52
CA LEU A 41 4.67 -12.45 7.08
C LEU A 41 4.08 -13.45 6.08
N ASP A 42 2.89 -13.98 6.38
CA ASP A 42 2.17 -14.89 5.50
C ASP A 42 1.90 -14.26 4.11
N ILE A 43 1.43 -13.01 4.06
CA ILE A 43 1.24 -12.28 2.79
C ILE A 43 2.58 -12.15 2.04
N PHE A 44 3.66 -11.76 2.73
CA PHE A 44 4.96 -11.53 2.08
C PHE A 44 5.61 -12.81 1.56
N GLU A 45 5.32 -13.96 2.14
CA GLU A 45 5.82 -15.27 1.70
C GLU A 45 5.01 -15.82 0.53
N SER A 46 3.69 -15.73 0.60
CA SER A 46 2.78 -16.40 -0.34
C SER A 46 2.47 -15.58 -1.60
N HIS A 47 2.49 -14.25 -1.50
CA HIS A 47 2.00 -13.39 -2.60
C HIS A 47 3.04 -13.11 -3.70
N GLY A 48 4.32 -13.41 -3.50
CA GLY A 48 5.36 -13.18 -4.52
C GLY A 48 5.67 -11.70 -4.81
N ILE A 49 5.45 -10.78 -3.86
CA ILE A 49 5.74 -9.35 -4.03
C ILE A 49 7.22 -9.08 -4.29
N ALA A 50 7.51 -8.06 -5.10
CA ALA A 50 8.87 -7.66 -5.48
C ALA A 50 9.60 -6.90 -4.35
N ARG A 51 9.80 -7.54 -3.18
CA ARG A 51 10.29 -6.92 -1.93
C ARG A 51 11.53 -6.04 -2.09
N LYS A 52 12.51 -6.45 -2.92
CA LYS A 52 13.73 -5.66 -3.16
C LYS A 52 13.41 -4.34 -3.86
N LYS A 53 12.59 -4.39 -4.92
CA LYS A 53 12.17 -3.20 -5.68
C LYS A 53 11.33 -2.26 -4.82
N LEU A 54 10.38 -2.79 -4.04
CA LEU A 54 9.54 -1.99 -3.13
C LEU A 54 10.38 -1.30 -2.04
N LYS A 55 11.44 -1.93 -1.56
CA LYS A 55 12.36 -1.30 -0.61
C LYS A 55 13.13 -0.13 -1.22
N GLU A 56 13.63 -0.28 -2.46
CA GLU A 56 14.28 0.81 -3.17
C GLU A 56 13.29 1.92 -3.55
N GLU A 57 12.06 1.57 -3.94
CA GLU A 57 10.99 2.52 -4.21
C GLU A 57 10.70 3.40 -2.99
N LEU A 58 10.49 2.80 -1.82
CA LEU A 58 10.26 3.56 -0.58
C LEU A 58 11.42 4.50 -0.27
N LYS A 59 12.66 4.06 -0.50
CA LYS A 59 13.85 4.89 -0.31
C LYS A 59 13.84 6.10 -1.24
N LEU A 60 13.55 5.92 -2.53
CA LEU A 60 13.41 6.99 -3.50
C LEU A 60 12.28 7.96 -3.10
N PHE A 61 11.14 7.45 -2.66
CA PHE A 61 10.05 8.27 -2.14
C PHE A 61 10.47 9.13 -0.94
N MET A 62 11.19 8.56 0.02
CA MET A 62 11.68 9.28 1.21
C MET A 62 12.74 10.32 0.89
N GLN A 63 13.44 10.19 -0.23
CA GLN A 63 14.40 11.16 -0.76
C GLN A 63 13.73 12.28 -1.57
N GLY A 64 12.42 12.21 -1.81
CA GLY A 64 11.70 13.13 -2.67
C GLY A 64 12.02 12.99 -4.16
N GLU A 65 12.56 11.83 -4.59
CA GLU A 65 12.93 11.61 -5.99
C GLU A 65 11.69 11.56 -6.89
N ARG A 66 11.64 12.44 -7.88
CA ARG A 66 10.48 12.56 -8.79
C ARG A 66 10.80 12.14 -10.23
N ASN A 67 12.07 11.98 -10.57
CA ASN A 67 12.47 11.57 -11.93
C ASN A 67 12.19 10.07 -12.13
N VAL A 68 11.28 9.74 -13.05
CA VAL A 68 10.88 8.35 -13.34
C VAL A 68 12.06 7.48 -13.81
N GLU A 69 13.06 8.07 -14.49
CA GLU A 69 14.25 7.34 -14.90
C GLU A 69 15.02 6.73 -13.72
N ARG A 70 15.07 7.42 -12.56
CA ARG A 70 15.71 6.89 -11.35
C ARG A 70 15.02 5.62 -10.84
N TYR A 71 13.70 5.50 -11.04
CA TYR A 71 12.96 4.28 -10.72
C TYR A 71 13.27 3.16 -11.72
N ARG A 72 13.39 3.48 -13.02
CA ARG A 72 13.80 2.51 -14.05
C ARG A 72 15.19 1.94 -13.79
N GLU A 73 16.16 2.79 -13.43
CA GLU A 73 17.52 2.38 -13.05
C GLU A 73 17.50 1.41 -11.86
N ALA A 74 16.54 1.55 -10.92
CA ALA A 74 16.31 0.61 -9.83
C ALA A 74 15.49 -0.63 -10.25
N GLY A 75 15.18 -0.78 -11.55
CA GLY A 75 14.37 -1.87 -12.10
C GLY A 75 12.86 -1.76 -11.80
N ILE A 76 12.38 -0.54 -11.51
CA ILE A 76 10.99 -0.22 -11.17
C ILE A 76 10.34 0.44 -12.38
N ALA A 77 9.51 -0.32 -13.12
CA ALA A 77 8.88 0.15 -14.36
C ALA A 77 7.40 0.54 -14.21
N TRP A 78 6.77 0.28 -13.07
CA TRP A 78 5.33 0.53 -12.90
C TRP A 78 4.94 2.01 -12.75
N TRP A 79 5.92 2.94 -12.77
CA TRP A 79 5.68 4.39 -12.85
C TRP A 79 5.81 4.95 -14.27
N ASP A 80 6.13 4.13 -15.27
CA ASP A 80 6.37 4.58 -16.65
C ASP A 80 5.18 5.31 -17.27
N TYR A 81 3.96 4.96 -16.87
CA TYR A 81 2.73 5.63 -17.30
C TYR A 81 2.62 7.09 -16.83
N CYS A 82 3.42 7.50 -15.86
CA CYS A 82 3.46 8.88 -15.36
C CYS A 82 4.31 9.82 -16.21
N GLY A 83 4.97 9.33 -17.26
CA GLY A 83 5.88 10.10 -18.10
C GLY A 83 7.26 10.27 -17.44
N GLN A 84 7.83 11.48 -17.47
CA GLN A 84 9.19 11.72 -16.97
C GLN A 84 9.25 12.06 -15.48
N THR A 85 8.18 12.59 -14.92
CA THR A 85 8.19 13.16 -13.57
C THR A 85 6.93 12.76 -12.80
N LEU A 86 7.13 12.32 -11.55
CA LEU A 86 6.06 12.07 -10.60
C LEU A 86 5.57 13.40 -10.01
N VAL A 87 4.46 13.90 -10.55
CA VAL A 87 3.81 15.14 -10.09
C VAL A 87 2.69 14.78 -9.12
N ASN A 88 2.60 15.46 -7.97
CA ASN A 88 1.58 15.22 -6.94
C ASN A 88 1.47 13.73 -6.54
N SER A 89 2.60 13.05 -6.44
CA SER A 89 2.70 11.63 -6.10
C SER A 89 3.47 11.41 -4.79
N TYR A 90 3.68 10.17 -4.42
CA TYR A 90 4.33 9.78 -3.15
C TYR A 90 5.60 10.55 -2.80
N PRO A 91 6.61 10.73 -3.68
CA PRO A 91 7.84 11.41 -3.32
C PRO A 91 7.63 12.86 -2.88
N THR A 92 6.58 13.54 -3.37
CA THR A 92 6.23 14.91 -2.97
C THR A 92 5.91 15.03 -1.47
N TYR A 93 5.44 13.97 -0.86
CA TYR A 93 4.94 13.97 0.51
C TYR A 93 5.78 13.10 1.45
N MET A 94 6.39 12.02 0.94
CA MET A 94 7.14 11.06 1.75
C MET A 94 8.51 11.57 2.23
N GLU A 95 9.04 12.64 1.69
CA GLU A 95 10.20 13.34 2.23
C GLU A 95 9.99 13.80 3.69
N LYS A 96 8.73 13.91 4.12
CA LYS A 96 8.35 14.25 5.51
C LYS A 96 8.39 13.05 6.46
N LEU A 97 8.49 11.83 5.94
CA LEU A 97 8.49 10.61 6.76
C LEU A 97 9.76 10.50 7.65
N PRO A 98 11.00 10.71 7.14
CA PRO A 98 12.20 10.60 7.98
C PRO A 98 12.19 11.51 9.22
N PRO A 99 11.86 12.83 9.13
CA PRO A 99 11.77 13.67 10.32
C PRO A 99 10.64 13.23 11.27
N LEU A 100 9.52 12.71 10.74
CA LEU A 100 8.44 12.19 11.57
C LEU A 100 8.89 10.95 12.35
N ILE A 101 9.56 9.99 11.71
CA ILE A 101 10.12 8.80 12.36
C ILE A 101 11.13 9.20 13.45
N LYS A 102 12.05 10.13 13.13
CA LYS A 102 13.01 10.67 14.11
C LYS A 102 12.32 11.23 15.35
N ARG A 103 11.22 11.97 15.15
CA ARG A 103 10.40 12.53 16.23
C ARG A 103 9.76 11.43 17.07
N ILE A 104 9.13 10.43 16.43
CA ILE A 104 8.48 9.30 17.12
C ILE A 104 9.50 8.54 17.98
N ASN A 105 10.67 8.20 17.41
CA ASN A 105 11.72 7.47 18.11
C ASN A 105 12.32 8.26 19.29
N LYS A 106 12.34 9.60 19.21
CA LYS A 106 12.78 10.46 20.32
C LYS A 106 11.73 10.57 21.42
N GLU A 107 10.46 10.77 21.05
CA GLU A 107 9.41 11.07 22.02
C GLU A 107 8.85 9.80 22.68
N LYS A 108 8.70 8.70 21.94
CA LYS A 108 8.15 7.39 22.37
C LYS A 108 6.90 7.50 23.25
N ARG A 109 6.02 8.46 22.97
CA ARG A 109 4.79 8.71 23.72
C ARG A 109 3.57 8.54 22.82
N ASN A 110 2.41 8.27 23.40
CA ASN A 110 1.16 8.32 22.66
C ASN A 110 0.88 9.74 22.19
N SER A 111 0.69 9.93 20.90
CA SER A 111 0.38 11.21 20.28
C SER A 111 -0.51 11.02 19.07
N LYS A 112 -1.59 11.79 18.97
CA LYS A 112 -2.47 11.83 17.81
C LYS A 112 -1.85 12.58 16.61
N ASN A 113 -0.69 13.26 16.81
CA ASN A 113 -0.05 14.12 15.83
C ASN A 113 1.05 13.43 15.01
N TYR A 114 1.23 12.12 15.15
CA TYR A 114 2.14 11.36 14.31
C TYR A 114 1.42 10.94 13.02
N VAL A 115 1.17 11.91 12.16
CA VAL A 115 0.40 11.75 10.92
C VAL A 115 1.24 12.17 9.73
N LEU A 116 1.25 11.32 8.70
CA LEU A 116 1.79 11.60 7.38
C LEU A 116 0.61 11.72 6.40
N PHE A 117 0.42 12.90 5.83
CA PHE A 117 -0.51 13.13 4.72
C PHE A 117 0.24 12.93 3.40
N LEU A 118 -0.32 12.12 2.51
CA LEU A 118 0.30 11.70 1.25
C LEU A 118 -0.42 12.25 0.01
N GLY A 119 -1.07 13.36 0.14
CA GLY A 119 -1.72 14.00 -0.99
C GLY A 119 -2.32 15.33 -0.63
N ALA A 120 -2.45 16.18 -1.65
CA ALA A 120 -3.27 17.37 -1.63
C ALA A 120 -4.30 17.27 -2.74
N THR A 121 -5.40 18.00 -2.62
CA THR A 121 -6.38 18.13 -3.69
C THR A 121 -5.72 18.86 -4.86
N ASP A 122 -5.58 18.16 -5.97
CA ASP A 122 -5.13 18.69 -7.24
C ASP A 122 -6.07 18.16 -8.31
N ALA A 123 -6.98 19.03 -8.77
CA ALA A 123 -8.00 18.68 -9.75
C ALA A 123 -7.42 18.30 -11.12
N GLU A 124 -6.17 18.73 -11.40
CA GLU A 124 -5.53 18.53 -12.69
C GLU A 124 -4.62 17.29 -12.70
N SER A 125 -4.21 16.79 -11.53
CA SER A 125 -3.30 15.65 -11.44
C SER A 125 -4.04 14.31 -11.38
N ASN A 126 -3.70 13.40 -12.29
CA ASN A 126 -4.14 12.00 -12.25
C ASN A 126 -3.23 11.10 -11.40
N GLN A 127 -2.20 11.65 -10.76
CA GLN A 127 -1.15 10.90 -10.04
C GLN A 127 -1.34 10.90 -8.52
N ALA A 128 -2.45 11.43 -8.00
CA ALA A 128 -2.70 11.48 -6.56
C ALA A 128 -2.51 10.10 -5.91
N PRO A 129 -1.73 9.99 -4.80
CA PRO A 129 -1.46 8.74 -4.13
C PRO A 129 -2.74 7.98 -3.75
N CYS A 130 -2.72 6.65 -3.93
CA CYS A 130 -3.81 5.79 -3.46
C CYS A 130 -3.82 5.72 -1.93
N LEU A 131 -2.66 5.56 -1.31
CA LEU A 131 -2.46 5.72 0.12
C LEU A 131 -2.43 7.21 0.44
N SER A 132 -3.45 7.71 1.14
CA SER A 132 -3.68 9.14 1.32
C SER A 132 -3.25 9.66 2.70
N LEU A 133 -3.24 8.77 3.71
CA LEU A 133 -2.88 9.12 5.08
C LEU A 133 -2.31 7.90 5.81
N VAL A 134 -1.27 8.14 6.62
CA VAL A 134 -0.74 7.16 7.57
C VAL A 134 -0.63 7.82 8.95
N GLN A 135 -1.17 7.17 9.97
CA GLN A 135 -1.04 7.58 11.37
C GLN A 135 -0.30 6.51 12.15
N PHE A 136 0.67 6.95 12.94
CA PHE A 136 1.40 6.11 13.88
C PHE A 136 0.92 6.41 15.29
N GLN A 137 0.57 5.39 16.05
CA GLN A 137 0.13 5.51 17.43
C GLN A 137 0.91 4.55 18.32
N ILE A 138 1.17 4.95 19.54
CA ILE A 138 1.84 4.11 20.55
C ILE A 138 0.80 3.73 21.60
N GLU A 139 0.60 2.43 21.76
CA GLU A 139 -0.29 1.85 22.73
C GLU A 139 0.46 0.80 23.54
N ASP A 140 0.56 0.98 24.85
CA ASP A 140 1.22 0.05 25.80
C ASP A 140 2.62 -0.39 25.32
N GLY A 141 3.43 0.58 24.86
CA GLY A 141 4.79 0.33 24.37
C GLY A 141 4.89 -0.35 23.02
N THR A 142 3.77 -0.51 22.32
CA THR A 142 3.71 -1.10 20.98
C THR A 142 3.25 -0.09 19.92
N LEU A 143 3.64 -0.32 18.68
CA LEU A 143 3.27 0.51 17.54
C LEU A 143 1.99 -0.01 16.88
N VAL A 144 1.01 0.87 16.73
CA VAL A 144 -0.19 0.67 15.90
C VAL A 144 -0.12 1.62 14.71
N VAL A 145 -0.29 1.09 13.50
CA VAL A 145 -0.32 1.88 12.26
C VAL A 145 -1.73 1.86 11.70
N SER A 146 -2.28 3.05 11.43
CA SER A 146 -3.56 3.22 10.74
C SER A 146 -3.35 3.95 9.42
N ALA A 147 -3.93 3.44 8.35
CA ALA A 147 -3.79 4.01 7.02
C ALA A 147 -5.17 4.17 6.34
N TYR A 148 -5.28 5.16 5.46
CA TYR A 148 -6.44 5.34 4.60
C TYR A 148 -6.02 5.28 3.13
N GLN A 149 -6.68 4.41 2.37
CA GLN A 149 -6.52 4.30 0.92
C GLN A 149 -7.82 4.68 0.21
N ARG A 150 -7.74 5.68 -0.68
CA ARG A 150 -8.88 6.09 -1.51
C ARG A 150 -9.25 5.05 -2.56
N SER A 151 -8.27 4.25 -3.01
CA SER A 151 -8.41 3.22 -4.03
C SER A 151 -7.34 2.15 -3.82
N SER A 152 -7.70 0.88 -3.95
CA SER A 152 -6.80 -0.24 -3.70
C SER A 152 -7.07 -1.40 -4.64
N ASP A 153 -6.12 -1.72 -5.52
CA ASP A 153 -6.12 -2.99 -6.24
C ASP A 153 -5.74 -4.10 -5.26
N ALA A 154 -6.72 -4.91 -4.88
CA ALA A 154 -6.58 -5.89 -3.83
C ALA A 154 -5.57 -6.99 -4.17
N SER A 155 -5.44 -7.34 -5.45
CA SER A 155 -4.62 -8.47 -5.90
C SER A 155 -3.15 -8.09 -6.11
N LEU A 156 -2.86 -6.87 -6.56
CA LEU A 156 -1.51 -6.46 -6.96
C LEU A 156 -0.98 -5.27 -6.14
N GLY A 157 -1.75 -4.20 -6.02
CA GLY A 157 -1.31 -2.97 -5.35
C GLY A 157 -1.31 -3.09 -3.83
N LEU A 158 -2.39 -3.63 -3.25
CA LEU A 158 -2.57 -3.70 -1.81
C LEU A 158 -1.45 -4.46 -1.07
N PRO A 159 -0.96 -5.63 -1.52
CA PRO A 159 0.17 -6.30 -0.87
C PRO A 159 1.45 -5.46 -0.88
N SER A 160 1.68 -4.69 -1.94
CA SER A 160 2.81 -3.77 -2.06
C SER A 160 2.69 -2.59 -1.08
N ASP A 161 1.50 -2.00 -0.96
CA ASP A 161 1.21 -0.92 -0.01
C ASP A 161 1.32 -1.41 1.44
N ILE A 162 0.83 -2.62 1.74
CA ILE A 162 1.01 -3.28 3.05
C ILE A 162 2.51 -3.43 3.36
N TYR A 163 3.32 -3.84 2.38
CA TYR A 163 4.76 -3.97 2.58
C TYR A 163 5.44 -2.61 2.82
N HIS A 164 5.04 -1.56 2.13
CA HIS A 164 5.51 -0.20 2.40
C HIS A 164 5.17 0.26 3.82
N LEU A 165 3.93 0.06 4.27
CA LEU A 165 3.52 0.38 5.64
C LEU A 165 4.35 -0.41 6.67
N TYR A 166 4.61 -1.68 6.42
CA TYR A 166 5.50 -2.51 7.24
C TYR A 166 6.93 -1.94 7.26
N LEU A 167 7.50 -1.56 6.12
CA LEU A 167 8.84 -0.97 6.06
C LEU A 167 8.91 0.39 6.79
N MET A 168 7.87 1.20 6.73
CA MET A 168 7.76 2.45 7.52
C MET A 168 7.74 2.13 9.02
N ALA A 169 6.91 1.18 9.44
CA ALA A 169 6.80 0.76 10.83
C ALA A 169 8.12 0.21 11.38
N ARG A 170 8.88 -0.53 10.56
CA ARG A 170 10.18 -1.10 10.93
C ARG A 170 11.28 -0.07 11.19
N GLN A 171 11.10 1.18 10.81
CA GLN A 171 12.02 2.29 11.12
C GLN A 171 11.73 2.92 12.49
N ILE A 172 10.61 2.56 13.11
CA ILE A 172 10.24 2.99 14.46
C ILE A 172 10.72 1.93 15.44
N ASP A 173 11.44 2.38 16.47
CA ASP A 173 12.07 1.53 17.49
C ASP A 173 11.03 1.10 18.56
N LEU A 174 10.00 0.39 18.10
CA LEU A 174 8.92 -0.19 18.90
C LEU A 174 8.42 -1.48 18.22
N PRO A 175 7.99 -2.47 18.99
CA PRO A 175 7.37 -3.67 18.43
C PRO A 175 6.04 -3.32 17.75
N LEU A 176 5.87 -3.78 16.50
CA LEU A 176 4.63 -3.58 15.73
C LEU A 176 3.51 -4.47 16.31
N LYS A 177 2.37 -3.86 16.67
CA LYS A 177 1.16 -4.55 17.12
C LYS A 177 0.25 -4.90 15.94
N SER A 178 -0.04 -3.91 15.11
CA SER A 178 -0.93 -4.09 13.95
C SER A 178 -0.78 -2.99 12.90
N ILE A 179 -1.21 -3.30 11.67
CA ILE A 179 -1.48 -2.35 10.61
C ILE A 179 -2.95 -2.45 10.25
N THR A 180 -3.68 -1.33 10.33
CA THR A 180 -5.09 -1.22 9.93
C THR A 180 -5.19 -0.33 8.71
N LEU A 181 -5.80 -0.84 7.63
CA LEU A 181 -6.11 -0.09 6.42
C LEU A 181 -7.62 0.15 6.33
N ASN A 182 -8.01 1.40 6.12
CA ASN A 182 -9.36 1.80 5.76
C ASN A 182 -9.39 1.99 4.24
N LEU A 183 -10.10 1.12 3.54
CA LEU A 183 -10.12 1.00 2.09
C LEU A 183 -11.43 1.60 1.56
N ALA A 184 -11.40 2.83 1.04
CA ALA A 184 -12.60 3.48 0.53
C ALA A 184 -13.18 2.76 -0.68
N ASN A 185 -12.31 2.31 -1.59
CA ASN A 185 -12.66 1.45 -2.73
C ASN A 185 -11.58 0.37 -2.86
N VAL A 186 -11.93 -0.88 -2.55
CA VAL A 186 -11.07 -2.04 -2.79
C VAL A 186 -11.62 -2.86 -3.94
N HIS A 187 -10.77 -3.21 -4.90
CA HIS A 187 -11.21 -3.84 -6.13
C HIS A 187 -10.21 -4.86 -6.67
N ILE A 188 -10.70 -5.74 -7.55
CA ILE A 188 -9.92 -6.70 -8.33
C ILE A 188 -10.28 -6.46 -9.80
N TYR A 189 -9.28 -6.27 -10.65
CA TYR A 189 -9.46 -6.16 -12.09
C TYR A 189 -9.84 -7.51 -12.71
N GLU A 190 -10.62 -7.49 -13.79
CA GLU A 190 -11.15 -8.70 -14.43
C GLU A 190 -10.06 -9.69 -14.84
N ASN A 191 -8.94 -9.20 -15.38
CA ASN A 191 -7.77 -10.03 -15.74
C ASN A 191 -7.07 -10.66 -14.54
N ASN A 192 -7.25 -10.12 -13.33
CA ASN A 192 -6.69 -10.66 -12.09
C ASN A 192 -7.68 -11.51 -11.27
N ILE A 193 -8.91 -11.73 -11.74
CA ILE A 193 -9.90 -12.58 -11.05
C ILE A 193 -9.39 -14.01 -10.97
N ASN A 194 -9.08 -14.64 -12.11
CA ASN A 194 -8.59 -16.02 -12.13
C ASN A 194 -7.26 -16.21 -11.36
N PRO A 195 -6.23 -15.33 -11.53
CA PRO A 195 -5.05 -15.36 -10.65
C PRO A 195 -5.39 -15.30 -9.16
N THR A 196 -6.36 -14.47 -8.76
CA THR A 196 -6.77 -14.35 -7.36
C THR A 196 -7.45 -15.63 -6.85
N GLU A 197 -8.31 -16.25 -7.64
CA GLU A 197 -8.95 -17.54 -7.31
C GLU A 197 -7.91 -18.65 -7.10
N ARG A 198 -6.90 -18.71 -7.96
CA ARG A 198 -5.78 -19.67 -7.86
C ARG A 198 -4.94 -19.43 -6.60
N LEU A 199 -4.66 -18.16 -6.26
CA LEU A 199 -3.99 -17.81 -5.01
C LEU A 199 -4.79 -18.30 -3.79
N LEU A 200 -6.11 -18.08 -3.80
CA LEU A 200 -6.99 -18.52 -2.72
C LEU A 200 -7.11 -20.07 -2.63
N ALA A 201 -6.90 -20.76 -3.74
CA ALA A 201 -6.81 -22.22 -3.79
C ALA A 201 -5.46 -22.76 -3.28
N GLY A 202 -4.50 -21.87 -2.92
CA GLY A 202 -3.18 -22.26 -2.41
C GLY A 202 -2.18 -22.63 -3.50
N GLU A 203 -2.38 -22.15 -4.72
CA GLU A 203 -1.41 -22.34 -5.79
C GLU A 203 -0.22 -21.37 -5.64
N ASP A 204 0.98 -21.86 -5.92
CA ASP A 204 2.22 -21.08 -5.88
C ASP A 204 2.51 -20.38 -7.21
N ASN A 205 3.43 -19.37 -7.17
CA ASN A 205 3.96 -18.69 -8.34
C ASN A 205 2.90 -17.99 -9.22
N ILE A 206 1.86 -17.48 -8.59
CA ILE A 206 0.82 -16.72 -9.28
C ILE A 206 1.41 -15.40 -9.80
N ARG A 207 1.08 -15.07 -11.05
CA ARG A 207 1.43 -13.78 -11.67
C ARG A 207 0.18 -12.94 -11.84
N PHE A 208 0.26 -11.70 -11.38
CA PHE A 208 -0.77 -10.69 -11.55
C PHE A 208 -0.37 -9.71 -12.64
N GLU A 209 -1.34 -9.19 -13.37
CA GLU A 209 -1.14 -8.23 -14.45
C GLU A 209 -1.37 -6.81 -13.98
N LEU A 210 -0.45 -5.90 -14.36
CA LEU A 210 -0.58 -4.48 -14.07
C LEU A 210 -1.58 -3.83 -15.03
N ASN A 211 -2.57 -3.13 -14.47
CA ASN A 211 -3.53 -2.34 -15.23
C ASN A 211 -3.10 -0.87 -15.25
N VAL A 212 -2.58 -0.41 -16.37
CA VAL A 212 -2.02 0.94 -16.60
C VAL A 212 -2.85 1.77 -17.58
#